data_0a4ba27a2dccc4f2e14a744f954c8a1b
#
_entry.id   0a4ba27a2dccc4f2e14a744f954c8a1b
#
_cell.length_a   1.000
_cell.length_b   1.000
_cell.length_c   1.000
_cell.angle_alpha   90.00
_cell.angle_beta   90.00
_cell.angle_gamma   90.00
#
_symmetry.space_group_name_H-M   'P 1'
#
loop_
_entity.id
_entity.type
_entity.pdbx_description
1 polymer ?
#
loop_
_entity_poly.entity_id
_entity_poly.type
_entity_poly.pdbx_seq_one_letter_code
_entity_poly.pdbx_strand_id
1 'polypeptide(L)'
;MRHESVVAPKHTLVARTVSVTLVTTLLMCGCASDLFQQHEHPTHDVAPVVNRAAATSTVLADDLQLLQTLVQGTPSVQAEIVATAQRDYETAPTPSRQLRFALILATPGHPGTDLPRAQRLLRELMANPEMLMSSERSLAFLELQQIDDHLTLEGENRRLQSDAVRADRERLANVNHRLQLETDENGRLRKELEEARAKLDAIANIERSLNERKPSNEGRPQ
;
A
#
# COMPACT_ATOMS: atom_id res chain seq x y z
N MET A 1 5.82 48.73 -19.92
CA MET A 1 6.75 47.63 -20.23
C MET A 1 7.67 47.42 -19.03
N ARG A 2 7.36 46.47 -18.18
CA ARG A 2 8.27 45.95 -17.15
C ARG A 2 8.11 44.42 -17.17
N HIS A 3 9.20 43.75 -17.56
CA HIS A 3 9.33 42.31 -17.53
C HIS A 3 9.53 41.89 -16.07
N GLU A 4 8.59 41.17 -15.50
CA GLU A 4 8.80 40.41 -14.27
C GLU A 4 9.25 38.98 -14.63
N SER A 5 10.49 38.73 -14.27
CA SER A 5 11.12 37.42 -14.42
C SER A 5 10.55 36.43 -13.41
N VAL A 6 9.89 35.39 -13.89
CA VAL A 6 9.45 34.27 -13.11
C VAL A 6 10.68 33.44 -12.74
N VAL A 7 11.07 33.45 -11.46
CA VAL A 7 12.08 32.59 -10.88
C VAL A 7 11.47 31.21 -10.60
N ALA A 8 11.91 30.21 -11.34
CA ALA A 8 11.59 28.81 -11.10
C ALA A 8 12.42 28.26 -9.89
N PRO A 9 11.81 27.51 -8.97
CA PRO A 9 12.55 26.84 -7.91
C PRO A 9 13.32 25.65 -8.46
N LYS A 10 14.63 25.67 -8.30
CA LYS A 10 15.55 24.55 -8.57
C LYS A 10 15.31 23.46 -7.51
N HIS A 11 14.65 22.38 -7.90
CA HIS A 11 14.64 21.16 -7.12
C HIS A 11 16.02 20.50 -7.18
N THR A 12 16.76 20.63 -6.11
CA THR A 12 17.99 19.88 -5.87
C THR A 12 17.65 18.41 -5.63
N LEU A 13 17.89 17.62 -6.65
CA LEU A 13 17.91 16.15 -6.59
C LEU A 13 19.10 15.73 -5.72
N VAL A 14 18.84 15.41 -4.47
CA VAL A 14 19.81 14.72 -3.61
C VAL A 14 19.81 13.24 -4.01
N ALA A 15 20.70 12.90 -4.92
CA ALA A 15 21.04 11.52 -5.24
C ALA A 15 21.74 10.91 -4.01
N ARG A 16 21.00 10.13 -3.23
CA ARG A 16 21.58 9.25 -2.20
C ARG A 16 22.15 8.02 -2.90
N THR A 17 23.44 8.08 -3.18
CA THR A 17 24.24 6.91 -3.55
C THR A 17 24.36 6.00 -2.33
N VAL A 18 23.60 4.91 -2.35
CA VAL A 18 23.78 3.80 -1.42
C VAL A 18 25.00 3.01 -1.90
N SER A 19 26.13 3.23 -1.25
CA SER A 19 27.34 2.40 -1.39
C SER A 19 27.04 1.00 -0.83
N VAL A 20 26.82 0.06 -1.73
CA VAL A 20 26.85 -1.38 -1.41
C VAL A 20 28.31 -1.78 -1.32
N THR A 21 28.84 -1.79 -0.12
CA THR A 21 30.13 -2.41 0.18
C THR A 21 29.97 -3.92 0.18
N LEU A 22 30.37 -4.53 -0.92
CA LEU A 22 30.56 -5.96 -1.09
C LEU A 22 31.73 -6.42 -0.21
N VAL A 23 31.45 -6.96 0.96
CA VAL A 23 32.46 -7.67 1.78
C VAL A 23 32.53 -9.09 1.30
N THR A 24 33.46 -9.34 0.39
CA THR A 24 33.93 -10.66 -0.01
C THR A 24 34.86 -11.19 1.08
N THR A 25 34.34 -11.97 2.01
CA THR A 25 35.18 -12.79 2.89
C THR A 25 35.32 -14.18 2.28
N LEU A 26 36.46 -14.34 1.63
CA LEU A 26 37.05 -15.61 1.21
C LEU A 26 37.50 -16.35 2.47
N LEU A 27 36.85 -17.45 2.83
CA LEU A 27 37.37 -18.37 3.84
C LEU A 27 37.68 -19.70 3.18
N MET A 28 38.96 -19.85 2.97
CA MET A 28 39.68 -21.02 2.52
C MET A 28 39.52 -22.16 3.50
N CYS A 29 39.18 -23.30 2.93
CA CYS A 29 39.87 -24.56 3.05
C CYS A 29 40.25 -25.08 4.44
N GLY A 30 39.57 -26.08 4.86
CA GLY A 30 40.01 -27.02 5.86
C GLY A 30 39.76 -28.44 5.38
N CYS A 31 40.61 -28.95 4.51
CA CYS A 31 40.74 -30.41 4.32
C CYS A 31 41.34 -31.02 5.58
N ALA A 32 40.59 -31.82 6.26
CA ALA A 32 41.11 -32.80 7.21
C ALA A 32 40.68 -34.17 6.75
N SER A 33 41.67 -34.87 6.25
CA SER A 33 41.66 -36.23 5.75
C SER A 33 41.36 -37.21 6.87
N ASP A 34 40.65 -38.22 6.50
CA ASP A 34 40.80 -39.62 6.88
C ASP A 34 41.40 -39.99 8.24
N LEU A 35 40.56 -40.59 9.01
CA LEU A 35 40.94 -41.77 9.76
C LEU A 35 39.79 -42.74 9.74
N PHE A 36 39.80 -43.58 8.72
CA PHE A 36 39.03 -44.80 8.67
C PHE A 36 39.38 -45.68 9.87
N GLN A 37 38.47 -45.84 10.75
CA GLN A 37 38.44 -46.98 11.65
C GLN A 37 37.13 -47.72 11.39
N GLN A 38 37.27 -48.76 10.60
CA GLN A 38 36.26 -49.81 10.45
C GLN A 38 35.98 -50.40 11.81
N HIS A 39 34.85 -50.02 12.38
CA HIS A 39 34.19 -50.83 13.39
C HIS A 39 33.00 -51.49 12.71
N GLU A 40 33.12 -52.76 12.43
CA GLU A 40 32.00 -53.62 12.12
C GLU A 40 31.07 -53.62 13.33
N HIS A 41 29.96 -52.92 13.23
CA HIS A 41 28.81 -53.04 14.12
C HIS A 41 27.67 -53.76 13.39
N PRO A 42 26.96 -54.64 14.12
CA PRO A 42 25.95 -55.52 13.55
C PRO A 42 24.82 -54.69 12.93
N THR A 43 24.39 -55.15 11.76
CA THR A 43 23.26 -54.63 11.01
C THR A 43 22.00 -54.56 11.84
N HIS A 44 21.74 -53.38 12.45
CA HIS A 44 20.40 -53.01 12.84
C HIS A 44 19.69 -52.48 11.60
N ASP A 45 18.57 -53.10 11.27
CA ASP A 45 17.63 -52.70 10.23
C ASP A 45 17.25 -51.19 10.35
N VAL A 46 17.97 -50.31 9.62
CA VAL A 46 17.71 -48.87 9.56
C VAL A 46 16.88 -48.52 8.30
N ALA A 47 16.25 -49.51 7.70
CA ALA A 47 15.55 -49.33 6.42
C ALA A 47 14.26 -48.51 6.39
N PRO A 48 13.47 -48.21 7.46
CA PRO A 48 12.26 -47.45 7.31
C PRO A 48 12.42 -45.92 7.45
N VAL A 49 13.49 -45.44 8.09
CA VAL A 49 13.62 -43.98 8.40
C VAL A 49 14.12 -43.17 7.21
N VAL A 50 15.05 -43.74 6.43
CA VAL A 50 15.63 -43.03 5.26
C VAL A 50 14.60 -42.84 4.14
N ASN A 51 13.71 -43.82 3.93
CA ASN A 51 12.66 -43.73 2.91
C ASN A 51 11.60 -42.70 3.26
N ARG A 52 11.31 -42.44 4.54
CA ARG A 52 10.31 -41.47 4.96
C ARG A 52 10.81 -40.03 4.76
N ALA A 53 12.07 -39.75 5.09
CA ALA A 53 12.68 -38.44 4.90
C ALA A 53 12.81 -38.09 3.39
N ALA A 54 13.19 -39.08 2.57
CA ALA A 54 13.27 -38.90 1.12
C ALA A 54 11.89 -38.64 0.50
N ALA A 55 10.86 -39.40 0.89
CA ALA A 55 9.48 -39.20 0.42
C ALA A 55 8.91 -37.85 0.82
N THR A 56 9.24 -37.34 2.01
CA THR A 56 8.81 -36.00 2.49
C THR A 56 9.46 -34.88 1.70
N SER A 57 10.74 -35.06 1.35
CA SER A 57 11.48 -34.06 0.55
C SER A 57 10.92 -33.92 -0.87
N THR A 58 10.43 -35.02 -1.46
CA THR A 58 9.84 -35.00 -2.81
C THR A 58 8.49 -34.29 -2.83
N VAL A 59 7.60 -34.57 -1.87
CA VAL A 59 6.27 -33.93 -1.81
C VAL A 59 6.38 -32.40 -1.69
N LEU A 60 7.25 -31.90 -0.82
CA LEU A 60 7.46 -30.45 -0.68
C LEU A 60 8.09 -29.83 -1.94
N ALA A 61 9.03 -30.54 -2.58
CA ALA A 61 9.62 -30.08 -3.83
C ALA A 61 8.58 -29.98 -4.95
N ASP A 62 7.69 -30.96 -5.05
CA ASP A 62 6.59 -30.98 -6.02
C ASP A 62 5.62 -29.80 -5.78
N ASP A 63 5.28 -29.50 -4.52
CA ASP A 63 4.44 -28.38 -4.16
C ASP A 63 5.09 -27.02 -4.53
N LEU A 64 6.37 -26.86 -4.25
CA LEU A 64 7.11 -25.62 -4.63
C LEU A 64 7.20 -25.47 -6.15
N GLN A 65 7.42 -26.56 -6.89
CA GLN A 65 7.44 -26.55 -8.34
C GLN A 65 6.05 -26.21 -8.91
N LEU A 66 4.98 -26.70 -8.30
CA LEU A 66 3.61 -26.35 -8.67
C LEU A 66 3.34 -24.85 -8.47
N LEU A 67 3.76 -24.28 -7.33
CA LEU A 67 3.65 -22.85 -7.04
C LEU A 67 4.46 -22.01 -8.03
N GLN A 68 5.66 -22.45 -8.39
CA GLN A 68 6.45 -21.80 -9.43
C GLN A 68 5.72 -21.80 -10.78
N THR A 69 5.12 -22.92 -11.16
CA THR A 69 4.34 -23.04 -12.40
C THR A 69 3.09 -22.14 -12.36
N LEU A 70 2.45 -22.03 -11.19
CA LEU A 70 1.31 -21.14 -10.97
C LEU A 70 1.69 -19.68 -11.22
N VAL A 71 2.81 -19.23 -10.64
CA VAL A 71 3.27 -17.82 -10.78
C VAL A 71 3.68 -17.49 -12.21
N GLN A 72 4.31 -18.42 -12.91
CA GLN A 72 4.82 -18.22 -14.27
C GLN A 72 3.81 -18.56 -15.37
N GLY A 73 2.71 -19.24 -15.02
CA GLY A 73 1.74 -19.76 -15.95
C GLY A 73 0.85 -18.70 -16.59
N THR A 74 0.28 -19.06 -17.73
CA THR A 74 -0.78 -18.26 -18.35
C THR A 74 -2.06 -18.31 -17.49
N PRO A 75 -2.99 -17.35 -17.63
CA PRO A 75 -4.24 -17.35 -16.88
C PRO A 75 -5.04 -18.66 -16.98
N SER A 76 -4.97 -19.35 -18.11
CA SER A 76 -5.61 -20.65 -18.32
C SER A 76 -4.96 -21.75 -17.47
N VAL A 77 -3.62 -21.80 -17.45
CA VAL A 77 -2.86 -22.77 -16.62
C VAL A 77 -3.07 -22.48 -15.14
N GLN A 78 -3.07 -21.22 -14.73
CA GLN A 78 -3.36 -20.81 -13.37
C GLN A 78 -4.75 -21.28 -12.91
N ALA A 79 -5.77 -21.05 -13.73
CA ALA A 79 -7.14 -21.47 -13.43
C ALA A 79 -7.26 -23.00 -13.32
N GLU A 80 -6.57 -23.75 -14.17
CA GLU A 80 -6.54 -25.20 -14.13
C GLU A 80 -5.89 -25.75 -12.85
N ILE A 81 -4.75 -25.18 -12.44
CA ILE A 81 -4.05 -25.54 -11.20
C ILE A 81 -4.96 -25.30 -10.01
N VAL A 82 -5.60 -24.12 -9.90
CA VAL A 82 -6.51 -23.78 -8.80
C VAL A 82 -7.69 -24.75 -8.76
N ALA A 83 -8.35 -24.99 -9.91
CA ALA A 83 -9.50 -25.88 -9.99
C ALA A 83 -9.14 -27.34 -9.68
N THR A 84 -7.96 -27.78 -10.05
CA THR A 84 -7.47 -29.14 -9.75
C THR A 84 -7.19 -29.30 -8.27
N ALA A 85 -6.46 -28.36 -7.67
CA ALA A 85 -6.14 -28.41 -6.24
C ALA A 85 -7.41 -28.32 -5.37
N GLN A 86 -8.38 -27.52 -5.77
CA GLN A 86 -9.68 -27.44 -5.09
C GLN A 86 -10.41 -28.78 -5.15
N ARG A 87 -10.53 -29.41 -6.32
CA ARG A 87 -11.17 -30.73 -6.49
C ARG A 87 -10.46 -31.82 -5.68
N ASP A 88 -9.13 -31.82 -5.69
CA ASP A 88 -8.34 -32.82 -4.93
C ASP A 88 -8.58 -32.69 -3.43
N TYR A 89 -8.64 -31.46 -2.93
CA TYR A 89 -8.96 -31.19 -1.53
C TYR A 89 -10.40 -31.59 -1.18
N GLU A 90 -11.38 -31.25 -2.02
CA GLU A 90 -12.80 -31.56 -1.79
C GLU A 90 -13.10 -33.06 -1.88
N THR A 91 -12.39 -33.80 -2.77
CA THR A 91 -12.61 -35.24 -2.97
C THR A 91 -11.99 -36.06 -1.85
N ALA A 92 -10.81 -35.68 -1.39
CA ALA A 92 -10.11 -36.39 -0.32
C ALA A 92 -9.32 -35.40 0.54
N PRO A 93 -9.93 -34.81 1.57
CA PRO A 93 -9.32 -33.79 2.42
C PRO A 93 -8.26 -34.39 3.35
N THR A 94 -7.03 -34.50 2.84
CA THR A 94 -5.85 -34.83 3.66
C THR A 94 -5.12 -33.56 4.06
N PRO A 95 -4.38 -33.55 5.19
CA PRO A 95 -3.61 -32.38 5.62
C PRO A 95 -2.66 -31.83 4.55
N SER A 96 -1.97 -32.69 3.81
CA SER A 96 -1.06 -32.27 2.73
C SER A 96 -1.83 -31.63 1.55
N ARG A 97 -3.01 -32.14 1.19
CA ARG A 97 -3.85 -31.51 0.13
C ARG A 97 -4.45 -30.19 0.59
N GLN A 98 -4.86 -30.12 1.84
CA GLN A 98 -5.32 -28.85 2.43
C GLN A 98 -4.21 -27.81 2.43
N LEU A 99 -2.98 -28.20 2.81
CA LEU A 99 -1.81 -27.34 2.76
C LEU A 99 -1.54 -26.87 1.32
N ARG A 100 -1.45 -27.78 0.36
CA ARG A 100 -1.25 -27.44 -1.06
C ARG A 100 -2.30 -26.45 -1.57
N PHE A 101 -3.57 -26.68 -1.28
CA PHE A 101 -4.64 -25.79 -1.69
C PHE A 101 -4.54 -24.42 -1.01
N ALA A 102 -4.22 -24.37 0.29
CA ALA A 102 -4.01 -23.13 1.01
C ALA A 102 -2.83 -22.32 0.45
N LEU A 103 -1.70 -22.96 0.11
CA LEU A 103 -0.54 -22.32 -0.52
C LEU A 103 -0.88 -21.73 -1.89
N ILE A 104 -1.68 -22.44 -2.70
CA ILE A 104 -2.15 -21.94 -3.99
C ILE A 104 -3.01 -20.69 -3.80
N LEU A 105 -3.96 -20.71 -2.86
CA LEU A 105 -4.83 -19.56 -2.56
C LEU A 105 -4.03 -18.37 -2.00
N ALA A 106 -2.95 -18.63 -1.29
CA ALA A 106 -2.07 -17.61 -0.72
C ALA A 106 -1.17 -16.95 -1.77
N THR A 107 -0.84 -17.67 -2.84
CA THR A 107 0.05 -17.16 -3.89
C THR A 107 -0.58 -15.96 -4.61
N PRO A 108 0.10 -14.80 -4.67
CA PRO A 108 -0.43 -13.63 -5.35
C PRO A 108 -0.29 -13.73 -6.88
N GLY A 109 -1.06 -12.92 -7.61
CA GLY A 109 -0.87 -12.71 -9.05
C GLY A 109 -1.69 -13.63 -9.96
N HIS A 110 -2.64 -14.37 -9.42
CA HIS A 110 -3.61 -15.14 -10.22
C HIS A 110 -5.06 -14.90 -9.74
N PRO A 111 -6.08 -15.12 -10.61
CA PRO A 111 -7.47 -14.79 -10.29
C PRO A 111 -8.10 -15.61 -9.17
N GLY A 112 -7.47 -16.71 -8.75
CA GLY A 112 -7.91 -17.56 -7.64
C GLY A 112 -7.30 -17.21 -6.27
N THR A 113 -6.53 -16.12 -6.15
CA THR A 113 -5.94 -15.68 -4.87
C THR A 113 -7.03 -15.32 -3.87
N ASP A 114 -7.02 -15.96 -2.69
CA ASP A 114 -7.98 -15.74 -1.58
C ASP A 114 -7.25 -15.89 -0.24
N LEU A 115 -6.59 -14.82 0.18
CA LEU A 115 -5.82 -14.80 1.44
C LEU A 115 -6.68 -15.11 2.68
N PRO A 116 -7.91 -14.59 2.83
CA PRO A 116 -8.76 -14.96 3.96
C PRO A 116 -9.13 -16.43 4.01
N ARG A 117 -9.34 -17.08 2.87
CA ARG A 117 -9.60 -18.51 2.79
C ARG A 117 -8.35 -19.33 3.08
N ALA A 118 -7.21 -18.95 2.52
CA ALA A 118 -5.90 -19.56 2.80
C ALA A 118 -5.59 -19.51 4.31
N GLN A 119 -5.78 -18.35 4.93
CA GLN A 119 -5.60 -18.15 6.37
C GLN A 119 -6.43 -19.13 7.21
N ARG A 120 -7.72 -19.29 6.88
CA ARG A 120 -8.59 -20.23 7.60
C ARG A 120 -8.10 -21.66 7.48
N LEU A 121 -7.76 -22.12 6.26
CA LEU A 121 -7.25 -23.47 6.01
C LEU A 121 -5.95 -23.74 6.76
N LEU A 122 -5.02 -22.78 6.78
CA LEU A 122 -3.76 -22.90 7.51
C LEU A 122 -3.96 -22.91 9.04
N ARG A 123 -4.88 -22.09 9.57
CA ARG A 123 -5.23 -22.11 10.99
C ARG A 123 -5.84 -23.44 11.43
N GLU A 124 -6.70 -24.03 10.60
CA GLU A 124 -7.25 -25.37 10.83
C GLU A 124 -6.15 -26.43 10.86
N LEU A 125 -5.17 -26.39 9.94
CA LEU A 125 -4.02 -27.27 9.92
C LEU A 125 -3.15 -27.11 11.17
N MET A 126 -2.91 -25.86 11.58
CA MET A 126 -2.09 -25.54 12.75
C MET A 126 -2.79 -25.83 14.09
N ALA A 127 -4.10 -26.09 14.09
CA ALA A 127 -4.79 -26.58 15.28
C ALA A 127 -4.41 -28.04 15.62
N ASN A 128 -4.00 -28.85 14.60
CA ASN A 128 -3.55 -30.23 14.77
C ASN A 128 -2.22 -30.45 14.02
N PRO A 129 -1.13 -29.80 14.47
CA PRO A 129 0.13 -29.76 13.72
C PRO A 129 0.84 -31.09 13.60
N GLU A 130 0.50 -32.08 14.46
CA GLU A 130 1.00 -33.45 14.43
C GLU A 130 0.54 -34.25 13.19
N MET A 131 -0.53 -33.78 12.53
CA MET A 131 -1.03 -34.38 11.28
C MET A 131 -0.17 -34.02 10.07
N LEU A 132 0.71 -33.03 10.20
CA LEU A 132 1.63 -32.57 9.17
C LEU A 132 3.03 -33.11 9.41
N MET A 133 3.77 -33.36 8.34
CA MET A 133 5.20 -33.59 8.41
C MET A 133 5.93 -32.32 8.93
N SER A 134 7.12 -32.48 9.50
CA SER A 134 7.85 -31.36 10.11
C SER A 134 8.13 -30.21 9.13
N SER A 135 8.45 -30.51 7.87
CA SER A 135 8.68 -29.51 6.81
C SER A 135 7.40 -28.82 6.36
N GLU A 136 6.29 -29.58 6.20
CA GLU A 136 4.97 -29.04 5.88
C GLU A 136 4.47 -28.11 6.98
N ARG A 137 4.66 -28.50 8.24
CA ARG A 137 4.30 -27.69 9.42
C ARG A 137 5.07 -26.38 9.45
N SER A 138 6.38 -26.43 9.20
CA SER A 138 7.20 -25.22 9.14
C SER A 138 6.76 -24.29 8.02
N LEU A 139 6.44 -24.82 6.85
CA LEU A 139 5.93 -24.05 5.72
C LEU A 139 4.55 -23.46 6.03
N ALA A 140 3.62 -24.25 6.58
CA ALA A 140 2.30 -23.79 6.97
C ALA A 140 2.35 -22.66 8.01
N PHE A 141 3.27 -22.76 8.97
CA PHE A 141 3.49 -21.72 9.98
C PHE A 141 4.00 -20.42 9.36
N LEU A 142 5.03 -20.49 8.52
CA LEU A 142 5.62 -19.31 7.86
C LEU A 142 4.61 -18.62 6.95
N GLU A 143 3.87 -19.40 6.17
CA GLU A 143 2.87 -18.86 5.27
C GLU A 143 1.71 -18.21 6.02
N LEU A 144 1.25 -18.83 7.11
CA LEU A 144 0.21 -18.24 7.96
C LEU A 144 0.66 -16.90 8.54
N GLN A 145 1.91 -16.82 9.03
CA GLN A 145 2.47 -15.56 9.54
C GLN A 145 2.51 -14.48 8.46
N GLN A 146 2.98 -14.85 7.26
CA GLN A 146 3.03 -13.91 6.13
C GLN A 146 1.65 -13.38 5.73
N ILE A 147 0.63 -14.25 5.72
CA ILE A 147 -0.75 -13.87 5.43
C ILE A 147 -1.30 -12.95 6.53
N ASP A 148 -1.07 -13.27 7.80
CA ASP A 148 -1.53 -12.45 8.93
C ASP A 148 -0.92 -11.05 8.86
N ASP A 149 0.37 -10.92 8.57
CA ASP A 149 1.05 -9.64 8.38
C ASP A 149 0.48 -8.86 7.18
N HIS A 150 0.27 -9.55 6.06
CA HIS A 150 -0.29 -8.93 4.84
C HIS A 150 -1.69 -8.37 5.07
N LEU A 151 -2.59 -9.16 5.66
CA LEU A 151 -3.96 -8.73 5.96
C LEU A 151 -4.00 -7.57 6.98
N THR A 152 -3.08 -7.56 7.94
CA THR A 152 -2.92 -6.46 8.90
C THR A 152 -2.53 -5.17 8.17
N LEU A 153 -1.48 -5.22 7.34
CA LEU A 153 -1.02 -4.06 6.56
C LEU A 153 -2.09 -3.56 5.59
N GLU A 154 -2.83 -4.45 4.97
CA GLU A 154 -3.93 -4.08 4.09
C GLU A 154 -5.07 -3.37 4.84
N GLY A 155 -5.37 -3.84 6.04
CA GLY A 155 -6.33 -3.20 6.95
C GLY A 155 -5.89 -1.79 7.37
N GLU A 156 -4.62 -1.62 7.74
CA GLU A 156 -4.05 -0.33 8.09
C GLU A 156 -4.03 0.64 6.91
N ASN A 157 -3.67 0.17 5.72
CA ASN A 157 -3.71 0.98 4.50
C ASN A 157 -5.12 1.49 4.19
N ARG A 158 -6.13 0.62 4.28
CA ARG A 158 -7.54 1.05 4.10
C ARG A 158 -7.95 2.10 5.12
N ARG A 159 -7.55 1.93 6.38
CA ARG A 159 -7.82 2.91 7.43
C ARG A 159 -7.16 4.26 7.12
N LEU A 160 -5.86 4.26 6.81
CA LEU A 160 -5.14 5.49 6.47
C LEU A 160 -5.74 6.22 5.25
N GLN A 161 -6.15 5.48 4.22
CA GLN A 161 -6.83 6.05 3.06
C GLN A 161 -8.18 6.70 3.45
N SER A 162 -8.97 6.03 4.31
CA SER A 162 -10.24 6.58 4.77
C SER A 162 -10.05 7.84 5.62
N ASP A 163 -9.04 7.87 6.48
CA ASP A 163 -8.70 9.01 7.33
C ASP A 163 -8.18 10.19 6.48
N ALA A 164 -7.38 9.93 5.45
CA ALA A 164 -6.93 10.95 4.50
C ALA A 164 -8.10 11.60 3.75
N VAL A 165 -9.02 10.78 3.23
CA VAL A 165 -10.22 11.27 2.54
C VAL A 165 -11.10 12.11 3.49
N ARG A 166 -11.22 11.70 4.76
CA ARG A 166 -11.97 12.49 5.76
C ARG A 166 -11.31 13.84 6.02
N ALA A 167 -9.99 13.85 6.25
CA ALA A 167 -9.23 15.07 6.48
C ALA A 167 -9.32 16.06 5.30
N ASP A 168 -9.27 15.54 4.07
CA ASP A 168 -9.41 16.37 2.87
C ASP A 168 -10.82 16.98 2.74
N ARG A 169 -11.86 16.22 3.06
CA ARG A 169 -13.24 16.76 3.11
C ARG A 169 -13.39 17.87 4.13
N GLU A 170 -12.83 17.71 5.32
CA GLU A 170 -12.85 18.73 6.38
C GLU A 170 -12.09 20.00 5.94
N ARG A 171 -10.91 19.84 5.31
CA ARG A 171 -10.15 20.97 4.74
C ARG A 171 -10.96 21.73 3.69
N LEU A 172 -11.58 21.00 2.75
CA LEU A 172 -12.41 21.61 1.72
C LEU A 172 -13.63 22.33 2.31
N ALA A 173 -14.29 21.74 3.29
CA ALA A 173 -15.42 22.40 3.98
C ALA A 173 -14.97 23.69 4.66
N ASN A 174 -13.83 23.70 5.36
CA ASN A 174 -13.28 24.89 6.00
C ASN A 174 -12.88 25.97 4.98
N VAL A 175 -12.25 25.61 3.88
CA VAL A 175 -11.89 26.55 2.80
C VAL A 175 -13.14 27.16 2.18
N ASN A 176 -14.15 26.35 1.87
CA ASN A 176 -15.41 26.82 1.31
C ASN A 176 -16.15 27.76 2.28
N HIS A 177 -16.16 27.44 3.56
CA HIS A 177 -16.76 28.32 4.57
C HIS A 177 -16.05 29.69 4.66
N ARG A 178 -14.70 29.69 4.67
CA ARG A 178 -13.92 30.93 4.63
C ARG A 178 -14.18 31.73 3.38
N LEU A 179 -14.20 31.10 2.22
CA LEU A 179 -14.48 31.76 0.93
C LEU A 179 -15.87 32.40 0.94
N GLN A 180 -16.85 31.74 1.54
CA GLN A 180 -18.20 32.30 1.66
C GLN A 180 -18.22 33.56 2.53
N LEU A 181 -17.55 33.51 3.72
CA LEU A 181 -17.42 34.67 4.59
C LEU A 181 -16.74 35.87 3.90
N GLU A 182 -15.63 35.60 3.19
CA GLU A 182 -14.92 36.65 2.44
C GLU A 182 -15.76 37.21 1.30
N THR A 183 -16.57 36.38 0.63
CA THR A 183 -17.48 36.81 -0.44
C THR A 183 -18.58 37.70 0.10
N ASP A 184 -19.19 37.35 1.23
CA ASP A 184 -20.24 38.12 1.88
C ASP A 184 -19.71 39.46 2.39
N GLU A 185 -18.52 39.48 2.98
CA GLU A 185 -17.88 40.72 3.41
C GLU A 185 -17.52 41.62 2.24
N ASN A 186 -17.01 41.08 1.15
CA ASN A 186 -16.73 41.83 -0.08
C ASN A 186 -18.00 42.44 -0.65
N GLY A 187 -19.12 41.69 -0.63
CA GLY A 187 -20.42 42.18 -1.03
C GLY A 187 -20.91 43.36 -0.16
N ARG A 188 -20.71 43.28 1.17
CA ARG A 188 -21.01 44.35 2.10
C ARG A 188 -20.18 45.62 1.84
N LEU A 189 -18.86 45.44 1.73
CA LEU A 189 -17.95 46.56 1.48
C LEU A 189 -18.22 47.28 0.15
N ARG A 190 -18.62 46.53 -0.90
CA ARG A 190 -19.03 47.15 -2.19
C ARG A 190 -20.26 48.01 -2.03
N LYS A 191 -21.28 47.57 -1.27
CA LYS A 191 -22.48 48.38 -1.00
C LYS A 191 -22.13 49.64 -0.21
N GLU A 192 -21.31 49.51 0.84
CA GLU A 192 -20.85 50.66 1.63
C GLU A 192 -20.08 51.68 0.77
N LEU A 193 -19.26 51.21 -0.16
CA LEU A 193 -18.52 52.03 -1.10
C LEU A 193 -19.46 52.76 -2.06
N GLU A 194 -20.47 52.09 -2.62
CA GLU A 194 -21.48 52.71 -3.48
C GLU A 194 -22.29 53.80 -2.73
N GLU A 195 -22.70 53.50 -1.50
CA GLU A 195 -23.39 54.49 -0.65
C GLU A 195 -22.50 55.71 -0.34
N ALA A 196 -21.22 55.50 -0.04
CA ALA A 196 -20.29 56.58 0.20
C ALA A 196 -20.09 57.44 -1.06
N ARG A 197 -19.97 56.84 -2.23
CA ARG A 197 -19.88 57.56 -3.52
C ARG A 197 -21.13 58.37 -3.79
N ALA A 198 -22.31 57.76 -3.62
CA ALA A 198 -23.56 58.48 -3.80
C ALA A 198 -23.69 59.69 -2.87
N LYS A 199 -23.25 59.58 -1.61
CA LYS A 199 -23.21 60.71 -0.66
C LYS A 199 -22.25 61.82 -1.11
N LEU A 200 -21.05 61.44 -1.62
CA LEU A 200 -20.10 62.44 -2.16
C LEU A 200 -20.64 63.16 -3.38
N ASP A 201 -21.27 62.42 -4.31
CA ASP A 201 -21.90 63.02 -5.50
C ASP A 201 -23.05 64.02 -5.13
N ALA A 202 -23.85 63.67 -4.13
CA ALA A 202 -24.89 64.53 -3.61
C ALA A 202 -24.30 65.82 -3.01
N ILE A 203 -23.22 65.68 -2.19
CA ILE A 203 -22.52 66.85 -1.63
C ILE A 203 -21.94 67.71 -2.74
N ALA A 204 -21.27 67.14 -3.75
CA ALA A 204 -20.71 67.85 -4.88
C ALA A 204 -21.79 68.60 -5.68
N ASN A 205 -22.98 67.99 -5.84
CA ASN A 205 -24.12 68.70 -6.54
C ASN A 205 -24.68 69.84 -5.70
N ILE A 206 -24.76 69.72 -4.37
CA ILE A 206 -25.17 70.79 -3.47
C ILE A 206 -24.17 71.96 -3.56
N GLU A 207 -22.88 71.64 -3.47
CA GLU A 207 -21.83 72.67 -3.57
C GLU A 207 -21.87 73.38 -4.89
N ARG A 208 -22.07 72.69 -6.01
CA ARG A 208 -22.21 73.30 -7.33
C ARG A 208 -23.42 74.20 -7.36
N SER A 209 -24.58 73.81 -6.86
CA SER A 209 -25.80 74.60 -6.82
C SER A 209 -25.67 75.81 -5.91
N LEU A 210 -24.90 75.81 -4.86
CA LEU A 210 -24.61 76.91 -3.99
C LEU A 210 -23.69 77.93 -4.68
N ASN A 211 -22.68 77.46 -5.42
CA ASN A 211 -21.78 78.31 -6.18
C ASN A 211 -22.52 79.03 -7.35
N GLU A 212 -23.44 78.37 -8.01
CA GLU A 212 -24.29 78.97 -9.06
C GLU A 212 -25.24 80.00 -8.50
N ARG A 213 -25.66 79.91 -7.24
CA ARG A 213 -26.55 80.86 -6.56
C ARG A 213 -25.82 82.06 -5.95
N LYS A 214 -24.47 82.06 -5.90
CA LYS A 214 -23.74 83.26 -5.50
C LYS A 214 -23.91 84.35 -6.55
N PRO A 215 -24.61 85.44 -6.26
CA PRO A 215 -24.70 86.57 -7.23
C PRO A 215 -23.29 87.12 -7.46
N SER A 216 -22.93 87.26 -8.73
CA SER A 216 -21.71 87.97 -9.13
C SER A 216 -21.84 89.45 -8.67
N ASN A 217 -21.32 89.70 -7.47
CA ASN A 217 -21.30 91.04 -6.90
C ASN A 217 -20.07 91.79 -7.39
N GLU A 218 -19.71 91.60 -8.66
CA GLU A 218 -18.71 92.36 -9.36
C GLU A 218 -19.39 93.26 -10.41
N GLY A 219 -19.73 94.46 -10.00
CA GLY A 219 -20.24 95.51 -10.94
C GLY A 219 -20.98 96.62 -10.29
N ARG A 220 -20.31 97.37 -9.39
CA ARG A 220 -20.74 98.70 -9.08
C ARG A 220 -19.56 99.68 -9.26
N PRO A 221 -19.38 100.29 -10.43
CA PRO A 221 -18.46 101.43 -10.53
C PRO A 221 -19.09 102.65 -9.84
N GLN A 222 -18.30 103.38 -9.05
CA GLN A 222 -18.56 104.73 -8.64
C GLN A 222 -18.27 105.72 -9.78
#